data_736a739b358fdcd71139a1b591399140
#
_entry.id   736a739b358fdcd71139a1b591399140
#
_cell.length_a   1.000
_cell.length_b   1.000
_cell.length_c   1.000
_cell.angle_alpha   90.00
_cell.angle_beta   90.00
_cell.angle_gamma   90.00
#
_symmetry.space_group_name_H-M   'P 1'
#
loop_
_entity.id
_entity.type
_entity.pdbx_description
1 polymer ?
#
loop_
_entity_poly.entity_id
_entity_poly.type
_entity_poly.pdbx_seq_one_letter_code
_entity_poly.pdbx_strand_id
1 'polypeptide(L)'
;MHDFRKSVLQSALWLRDISQDTFSWSAEKHRLFGTCRRAYLIRYYIAQGGWDASASPIARKAFTEKYLRTFPAWLEELFSESLSDALLQLRTVPKHRYADELIHTLKLRLSHRIFLAEAFLAEKRYLDDPKKLSFFDLYYRTRRFSGERQIIAECKQFFRKFLSCLPASSLAERILRTDALAWRVPPAFLLMHCGAIPVYLRPRIHAFDQGEAVFLSFALFPSESDLPHTGYSCGEANAGALGDSLFASYASGRFRTERVTCHAVMQCGPEFTEEELRPFPAPEKLIRESAARMLAHLPSSADSLEDFPPDREPSRCSRCRFQGTCSYLEC
;
A
#
# COMPACT_ATOMS: atom_id res chain seq x y z
N MET A 1 10.68 -27.56 -22.70
CA MET A 1 10.48 -26.60 -21.59
C MET A 1 10.41 -25.14 -22.05
N HIS A 2 11.31 -24.71 -22.96
CA HIS A 2 11.31 -23.31 -23.44
C HIS A 2 10.01 -22.91 -24.15
N ASP A 3 9.46 -23.78 -25.02
CA ASP A 3 8.19 -23.53 -25.73
C ASP A 3 6.96 -23.46 -24.83
N PHE A 4 6.94 -24.25 -23.73
CA PHE A 4 5.83 -24.21 -22.78
C PHE A 4 5.77 -22.87 -22.04
N ARG A 5 6.94 -22.34 -21.60
CA ARG A 5 7.00 -21.03 -20.92
C ARG A 5 6.59 -19.88 -21.83
N LYS A 6 6.99 -19.92 -23.10
CA LYS A 6 6.54 -18.95 -24.12
C LYS A 6 5.04 -18.98 -24.28
N SER A 7 4.46 -20.16 -24.43
CA SER A 7 3.01 -20.34 -24.60
C SER A 7 2.23 -19.85 -23.39
N VAL A 8 2.70 -20.13 -22.16
CA VAL A 8 2.05 -19.66 -20.93
C VAL A 8 2.11 -18.14 -20.82
N LEU A 9 3.26 -17.53 -21.11
CA LEU A 9 3.38 -16.08 -21.05
C LEU A 9 2.55 -15.40 -22.14
N GLN A 10 2.55 -15.92 -23.36
CA GLN A 10 1.71 -15.43 -24.45
C GLN A 10 0.24 -15.49 -24.10
N SER A 11 -0.23 -16.61 -23.54
CA SER A 11 -1.64 -16.75 -23.12
C SER A 11 -2.01 -15.80 -21.97
N ALA A 12 -1.06 -15.44 -21.10
CA ALA A 12 -1.27 -14.50 -20.01
C ALA A 12 -1.27 -13.03 -20.47
N LEU A 13 -0.57 -12.71 -21.56
CA LEU A 13 -0.39 -11.34 -22.06
C LEU A 13 -1.32 -10.98 -23.23
N TRP A 14 -1.93 -11.95 -23.88
CA TRP A 14 -2.65 -11.78 -25.15
C TRP A 14 -3.82 -10.79 -25.12
N LEU A 15 -4.37 -10.52 -23.94
CA LEU A 15 -5.51 -9.59 -23.78
C LEU A 15 -5.07 -8.11 -23.76
N ARG A 16 -3.79 -7.79 -23.97
CA ARG A 16 -3.30 -6.42 -23.83
C ARG A 16 -2.44 -5.96 -24.98
N ASP A 17 -2.81 -4.80 -25.47
CA ASP A 17 -1.87 -3.94 -26.17
C ASP A 17 -0.93 -3.30 -25.14
N ILE A 18 0.28 -3.86 -25.01
CA ILE A 18 1.32 -3.33 -24.13
C ILE A 18 2.14 -2.37 -24.97
N SER A 19 1.74 -1.11 -24.98
CA SER A 19 2.42 -0.05 -25.69
C SER A 19 3.05 0.98 -24.72
N GLN A 20 3.96 1.79 -25.24
CA GLN A 20 4.50 2.93 -24.50
C GLN A 20 3.40 3.93 -24.10
N ASP A 21 2.38 4.07 -24.92
CA ASP A 21 1.25 4.99 -24.71
C ASP A 21 0.38 4.63 -23.51
N THR A 22 0.38 3.36 -23.11
CA THR A 22 -0.33 2.88 -21.90
C THR A 22 0.52 2.90 -20.64
N PHE A 23 1.79 3.26 -20.74
CA PHE A 23 2.69 3.32 -19.60
C PHE A 23 2.31 4.45 -18.64
N SER A 24 2.39 4.16 -17.35
CA SER A 24 2.30 5.13 -16.28
C SER A 24 3.29 4.80 -15.18
N TRP A 25 3.81 5.82 -14.51
CA TRP A 25 4.72 5.66 -13.39
C TRP A 25 3.96 5.75 -12.06
N SER A 26 4.44 5.00 -11.05
CA SER A 26 4.07 5.18 -9.64
C SER A 26 5.23 4.74 -8.74
N ALA A 27 5.26 5.25 -7.50
CA ALA A 27 6.27 4.87 -6.52
C ALA A 27 6.29 3.35 -6.27
N GLU A 28 5.12 2.70 -6.26
CA GLU A 28 5.01 1.25 -6.11
C GLU A 28 5.58 0.48 -7.31
N LYS A 29 5.32 0.97 -8.54
CA LYS A 29 5.94 0.39 -9.75
C LYS A 29 7.47 0.51 -9.69
N HIS A 30 7.97 1.70 -9.34
CA HIS A 30 9.40 1.97 -9.20
C HIS A 30 10.04 1.01 -8.19
N ARG A 31 9.47 0.94 -6.99
CA ARG A 31 9.96 0.06 -5.92
C ARG A 31 9.99 -1.40 -6.37
N LEU A 32 8.87 -1.89 -6.89
CA LEU A 32 8.74 -3.30 -7.25
C LEU A 32 9.67 -3.68 -8.42
N PHE A 33 9.80 -2.81 -9.42
CA PHE A 33 10.74 -3.01 -10.52
C PHE A 33 12.19 -3.06 -10.04
N GLY A 34 12.57 -2.21 -9.08
CA GLY A 34 13.91 -2.19 -8.48
C GLY A 34 14.19 -3.37 -7.54
N THR A 35 13.13 -3.90 -6.89
CA THR A 35 13.28 -5.01 -5.92
C THR A 35 13.20 -6.37 -6.58
N CYS A 36 12.18 -6.61 -7.41
CA CYS A 36 11.97 -7.90 -8.08
C CYS A 36 11.24 -7.69 -9.41
N ARG A 37 11.96 -7.78 -10.51
CA ARG A 37 11.38 -7.60 -11.85
C ARG A 37 10.30 -8.64 -12.18
N ARG A 38 10.43 -9.88 -11.70
CA ARG A 38 9.43 -10.93 -11.87
C ARG A 38 8.11 -10.56 -11.17
N ALA A 39 8.17 -10.07 -9.94
CA ALA A 39 6.98 -9.62 -9.22
C ALA A 39 6.32 -8.40 -9.90
N TYR A 40 7.14 -7.49 -10.47
CA TYR A 40 6.64 -6.38 -11.27
C TYR A 40 5.89 -6.86 -12.51
N LEU A 41 6.46 -7.81 -13.29
CA LEU A 41 5.80 -8.42 -14.45
C LEU A 41 4.47 -9.07 -14.05
N ILE A 42 4.47 -9.88 -13.00
CA ILE A 42 3.26 -10.57 -12.54
C ILE A 42 2.19 -9.55 -12.15
N ARG A 43 2.53 -8.55 -11.34
CA ARG A 43 1.57 -7.57 -10.81
C ARG A 43 0.92 -6.70 -11.87
N TYR A 44 1.72 -6.20 -12.80
CA TYR A 44 1.30 -5.14 -13.71
C TYR A 44 0.95 -5.61 -15.11
N TYR A 45 1.32 -6.83 -15.46
CA TYR A 45 1.05 -7.38 -16.79
C TYR A 45 0.29 -8.71 -16.74
N ILE A 46 0.79 -9.73 -16.06
CA ILE A 46 0.13 -11.04 -16.01
C ILE A 46 -1.22 -10.98 -15.27
N ALA A 47 -1.27 -10.29 -14.13
CA ALA A 47 -2.49 -10.15 -13.33
C ALA A 47 -3.58 -9.30 -13.99
N GLN A 48 -3.28 -8.64 -15.10
CA GLN A 48 -4.23 -7.80 -15.80
C GLN A 48 -5.22 -8.68 -16.60
N GLY A 49 -6.49 -8.32 -16.50
CA GLY A 49 -7.55 -9.12 -17.09
C GLY A 49 -7.92 -10.38 -16.31
N GLY A 50 -7.16 -10.74 -15.24
CA GLY A 50 -7.42 -11.93 -14.45
C GLY A 50 -8.76 -11.98 -13.69
N TRP A 51 -9.53 -10.90 -13.73
CA TRP A 51 -10.92 -10.86 -13.25
C TRP A 51 -11.92 -11.47 -14.27
N ASP A 52 -11.50 -11.63 -15.53
CA ASP A 52 -12.32 -12.18 -16.57
C ASP A 52 -12.38 -13.72 -16.45
N ALA A 53 -13.57 -14.30 -16.57
CA ALA A 53 -13.74 -15.74 -16.49
C ALA A 53 -13.02 -16.49 -17.62
N SER A 54 -12.82 -15.84 -18.78
CA SER A 54 -12.09 -16.37 -19.93
C SER A 54 -10.57 -16.24 -19.81
N ALA A 55 -10.07 -15.51 -18.79
CA ALA A 55 -8.64 -15.33 -18.57
C ALA A 55 -7.94 -16.67 -18.28
N SER A 56 -6.68 -16.77 -18.67
CA SER A 56 -5.86 -17.94 -18.40
C SER A 56 -5.78 -18.24 -16.89
N PRO A 57 -5.64 -19.51 -16.48
CA PRO A 57 -5.53 -19.87 -15.06
C PRO A 57 -4.43 -19.12 -14.33
N ILE A 58 -3.30 -18.85 -15.02
CA ILE A 58 -2.18 -18.10 -14.43
C ILE A 58 -2.53 -16.62 -14.23
N ALA A 59 -3.24 -16.00 -15.16
CA ALA A 59 -3.68 -14.61 -15.02
C ALA A 59 -4.67 -14.46 -13.85
N ARG A 60 -5.62 -15.40 -13.73
CA ARG A 60 -6.58 -15.44 -12.60
C ARG A 60 -5.88 -15.64 -11.27
N LYS A 61 -4.89 -16.55 -11.20
CA LYS A 61 -4.07 -16.77 -10.01
C LYS A 61 -3.29 -15.51 -9.64
N ALA A 62 -2.57 -14.92 -10.59
CA ALA A 62 -1.82 -13.69 -10.39
C ALA A 62 -2.73 -12.53 -9.96
N PHE A 63 -3.95 -12.46 -10.48
CA PHE A 63 -4.94 -11.48 -10.07
C PHE A 63 -5.36 -11.67 -8.60
N THR A 64 -5.64 -12.88 -8.17
CA THR A 64 -5.94 -13.18 -6.76
C THR A 64 -4.75 -12.78 -5.87
N GLU A 65 -3.54 -13.22 -6.23
CA GLU A 65 -2.31 -12.92 -5.50
C GLU A 65 -2.01 -11.41 -5.39
N LYS A 66 -2.36 -10.63 -6.42
CA LYS A 66 -2.22 -9.17 -6.42
C LYS A 66 -2.97 -8.49 -5.28
N TYR A 67 -4.09 -9.05 -4.85
CA TYR A 67 -4.94 -8.48 -3.80
C TYR A 67 -4.74 -9.09 -2.42
N LEU A 68 -3.82 -10.05 -2.29
CA LEU A 68 -3.46 -10.58 -0.96
C LEU A 68 -2.87 -9.48 -0.09
N ARG A 69 -3.40 -9.32 1.10
CA ARG A 69 -2.93 -8.40 2.13
C ARG A 69 -2.18 -9.15 3.21
N THR A 70 -1.12 -8.56 3.73
CA THR A 70 -0.57 -8.98 5.01
C THR A 70 -1.42 -8.42 6.14
N PHE A 71 -1.37 -9.04 7.30
CA PHE A 71 -2.13 -8.57 8.46
C PHE A 71 -1.77 -7.13 8.86
N PRO A 72 -0.48 -6.73 8.95
CA PRO A 72 -0.11 -5.34 9.17
C PRO A 72 -0.69 -4.36 8.16
N ALA A 73 -0.59 -4.65 6.86
CA ALA A 73 -1.13 -3.79 5.82
C ALA A 73 -2.65 -3.59 5.93
N TRP A 74 -3.37 -4.62 6.38
CA TRP A 74 -4.79 -4.50 6.65
C TRP A 74 -5.09 -3.62 7.87
N LEU A 75 -4.31 -3.74 8.96
CA LEU A 75 -4.45 -2.86 10.12
C LEU A 75 -4.23 -1.38 9.74
N GLU A 76 -3.22 -1.11 8.91
CA GLU A 76 -2.95 0.23 8.39
C GLU A 76 -4.12 0.78 7.57
N GLU A 77 -4.71 -0.04 6.69
CA GLU A 77 -5.88 0.32 5.89
C GLU A 77 -7.07 0.66 6.79
N LEU A 78 -7.40 -0.21 7.75
CA LEU A 78 -8.48 0.02 8.71
C LEU A 78 -8.29 1.30 9.52
N PHE A 79 -7.07 1.53 10.01
CA PHE A 79 -6.76 2.72 10.79
C PHE A 79 -6.81 3.99 9.95
N SER A 80 -6.16 3.99 8.79
CA SER A 80 -6.11 5.15 7.89
C SER A 80 -7.50 5.59 7.44
N GLU A 81 -8.37 4.64 7.08
CA GLU A 81 -9.75 4.94 6.70
C GLU A 81 -10.58 5.46 7.89
N SER A 82 -10.41 4.85 9.08
CA SER A 82 -11.14 5.27 10.28
C SER A 82 -10.67 6.63 10.77
N LEU A 83 -9.37 6.93 10.67
CA LEU A 83 -8.82 8.25 10.96
C LEU A 83 -9.33 9.29 9.96
N SER A 84 -9.42 8.94 8.69
CA SER A 84 -9.99 9.82 7.67
C SER A 84 -11.42 10.25 8.04
N ASP A 85 -12.26 9.29 8.44
CA ASP A 85 -13.63 9.58 8.89
C ASP A 85 -13.63 10.47 10.15
N ALA A 86 -12.74 10.18 11.11
CA ALA A 86 -12.63 10.96 12.34
C ALA A 86 -12.19 12.41 12.07
N LEU A 87 -11.22 12.62 11.19
CA LEU A 87 -10.76 13.97 10.82
C LEU A 87 -11.85 14.77 10.11
N LEU A 88 -12.68 14.13 9.28
CA LEU A 88 -13.84 14.79 8.68
C LEU A 88 -14.88 15.17 9.74
N GLN A 89 -15.08 14.31 10.74
CA GLN A 89 -16.02 14.58 11.85
C GLN A 89 -15.55 15.75 12.73
N LEU A 90 -14.23 15.88 12.97
CA LEU A 90 -13.68 17.01 13.75
C LEU A 90 -14.05 18.39 13.19
N ARG A 91 -14.33 18.48 11.89
CA ARG A 91 -14.76 19.75 11.26
C ARG A 91 -16.15 20.23 11.72
N THR A 92 -16.92 19.35 12.30
CA THR A 92 -18.32 19.63 12.73
C THR A 92 -18.47 19.92 14.20
N VAL A 93 -17.38 19.80 14.97
CA VAL A 93 -17.41 19.98 16.43
C VAL A 93 -16.49 21.11 16.87
N PRO A 94 -16.75 21.76 18.02
CA PRO A 94 -15.89 22.80 18.53
C PRO A 94 -14.56 22.23 19.05
N LYS A 95 -13.49 23.04 18.94
CA LYS A 95 -12.10 22.60 19.20
C LYS A 95 -11.88 21.99 20.60
N HIS A 96 -12.57 22.46 21.61
CA HIS A 96 -12.47 21.90 22.98
C HIS A 96 -12.95 20.45 23.10
N ARG A 97 -13.68 19.93 22.11
CA ARG A 97 -14.18 18.55 22.05
C ARG A 97 -13.34 17.65 21.13
N TYR A 98 -12.31 18.17 20.48
CA TYR A 98 -11.56 17.40 19.49
C TYR A 98 -10.98 16.08 20.03
N ALA A 99 -10.43 16.10 21.25
CA ALA A 99 -9.81 14.91 21.83
C ALA A 99 -10.83 13.77 22.03
N ASP A 100 -11.95 14.09 22.65
CA ASP A 100 -13.02 13.12 22.93
C ASP A 100 -13.65 12.62 21.62
N GLU A 101 -13.93 13.53 20.69
CA GLU A 101 -14.55 13.20 19.42
C GLU A 101 -13.63 12.35 18.53
N LEU A 102 -12.33 12.65 18.50
CA LEU A 102 -11.33 11.85 17.77
C LEU A 102 -11.37 10.40 18.24
N ILE A 103 -11.25 10.19 19.54
CA ILE A 103 -11.21 8.85 20.12
C ILE A 103 -12.56 8.13 19.99
N HIS A 104 -13.67 8.84 20.21
CA HIS A 104 -15.01 8.29 20.05
C HIS A 104 -15.24 7.81 18.62
N THR A 105 -14.98 8.68 17.64
CA THR A 105 -15.20 8.38 16.22
C THR A 105 -14.30 7.27 15.75
N LEU A 106 -13.01 7.27 16.13
CA LEU A 106 -12.08 6.18 15.81
C LEU A 106 -12.59 4.83 16.34
N LYS A 107 -13.01 4.77 17.62
CA LYS A 107 -13.57 3.53 18.21
C LYS A 107 -14.77 3.03 17.41
N LEU A 108 -15.70 3.93 17.12
CA LEU A 108 -16.93 3.61 16.37
C LEU A 108 -16.62 3.08 14.97
N ARG A 109 -15.77 3.79 14.21
CA ARG A 109 -15.44 3.44 12.82
C ARG A 109 -14.63 2.16 12.73
N LEU A 110 -13.63 1.99 13.58
CA LEU A 110 -12.85 0.74 13.65
C LEU A 110 -13.73 -0.45 14.00
N SER A 111 -14.59 -0.32 15.03
CA SER A 111 -15.51 -1.40 15.44
C SER A 111 -16.45 -1.79 14.30
N HIS A 112 -17.01 -0.82 13.59
CA HIS A 112 -17.90 -1.08 12.46
C HIS A 112 -17.15 -1.77 11.29
N ARG A 113 -15.96 -1.29 10.93
CA ARG A 113 -15.15 -1.90 9.85
C ARG A 113 -14.70 -3.31 10.20
N ILE A 114 -14.30 -3.56 11.44
CA ILE A 114 -13.94 -4.90 11.92
C ILE A 114 -15.16 -5.83 11.89
N PHE A 115 -16.34 -5.36 12.29
CA PHE A 115 -17.58 -6.13 12.21
C PHE A 115 -17.92 -6.53 10.76
N LEU A 116 -17.80 -5.60 9.82
CA LEU A 116 -18.02 -5.88 8.39
C LEU A 116 -17.00 -6.90 7.86
N ALA A 117 -15.73 -6.77 8.25
CA ALA A 117 -14.68 -7.72 7.87
C ALA A 117 -14.95 -9.12 8.45
N GLU A 118 -15.39 -9.21 9.72
CA GLU A 118 -15.75 -10.46 10.37
C GLU A 118 -16.89 -11.19 9.62
N ALA A 119 -17.95 -10.47 9.28
CA ALA A 119 -19.06 -11.02 8.49
C ALA A 119 -18.60 -11.50 7.11
N PHE A 120 -17.80 -10.67 6.41
CA PHE A 120 -17.25 -11.01 5.10
C PHE A 120 -16.37 -12.27 5.11
N LEU A 121 -15.52 -12.40 6.14
CA LEU A 121 -14.65 -13.58 6.31
C LEU A 121 -15.46 -14.82 6.70
N ALA A 122 -16.45 -14.69 7.58
CA ALA A 122 -17.31 -15.80 7.99
C ALA A 122 -18.08 -16.41 6.81
N GLU A 123 -18.52 -15.58 5.87
CA GLU A 123 -19.18 -16.00 4.63
C GLU A 123 -18.21 -16.48 3.54
N LYS A 124 -16.89 -16.42 3.79
CA LYS A 124 -15.82 -16.77 2.82
C LYS A 124 -15.90 -16.03 1.49
N ARG A 125 -16.49 -14.84 1.46
CA ARG A 125 -16.69 -14.03 0.24
C ARG A 125 -15.39 -13.58 -0.43
N TYR A 126 -14.26 -13.71 0.26
CA TYR A 126 -12.94 -13.46 -0.31
C TYR A 126 -12.56 -14.49 -1.42
N LEU A 127 -13.22 -15.66 -1.46
CA LEU A 127 -13.03 -16.64 -2.52
C LEU A 127 -13.62 -16.15 -3.85
N ASP A 128 -14.72 -15.39 -3.78
CA ASP A 128 -15.42 -14.88 -4.96
C ASP A 128 -14.90 -13.52 -5.40
N ASP A 129 -14.50 -12.66 -4.43
CA ASP A 129 -13.99 -11.32 -4.70
C ASP A 129 -12.72 -11.02 -3.89
N PRO A 130 -11.54 -11.40 -4.41
CA PRO A 130 -10.27 -11.21 -3.69
C PRO A 130 -9.90 -9.72 -3.51
N LYS A 131 -10.54 -8.80 -4.26
CA LYS A 131 -10.27 -7.36 -4.12
C LYS A 131 -10.71 -6.81 -2.78
N LYS A 132 -11.79 -7.36 -2.21
CA LYS A 132 -12.37 -6.82 -0.99
C LYS A 132 -11.53 -7.12 0.23
N LEU A 133 -11.27 -8.40 0.48
CA LEU A 133 -10.50 -8.79 1.66
C LEU A 133 -9.94 -10.20 1.49
N SER A 134 -8.67 -10.31 1.17
CA SER A 134 -7.96 -11.58 1.05
C SER A 134 -6.63 -11.51 1.79
N PHE A 135 -6.34 -12.51 2.61
CA PHE A 135 -5.14 -12.55 3.43
C PHE A 135 -4.10 -13.51 2.88
N PHE A 136 -2.85 -13.06 2.83
CA PHE A 136 -1.69 -13.84 2.46
C PHE A 136 -1.59 -15.13 3.30
N ASP A 137 -1.73 -14.99 4.61
CA ASP A 137 -1.59 -16.08 5.56
C ASP A 137 -2.65 -17.20 5.38
N LEU A 138 -3.89 -16.83 5.05
CA LEU A 138 -4.95 -17.81 4.76
C LEU A 138 -4.76 -18.47 3.39
N TYR A 139 -4.38 -17.68 2.38
CA TYR A 139 -4.21 -18.18 1.02
C TYR A 139 -3.07 -19.20 0.93
N TYR A 140 -1.92 -18.90 1.53
CA TYR A 140 -0.76 -19.78 1.53
C TYR A 140 -0.71 -20.72 2.72
N ARG A 141 -1.74 -20.71 3.59
CA ARG A 141 -1.84 -21.55 4.78
C ARG A 141 -0.58 -21.49 5.65
N THR A 142 -0.08 -20.26 5.88
CA THR A 142 1.04 -20.06 6.79
C THR A 142 0.66 -20.49 8.22
N ARG A 143 1.64 -20.74 9.08
CA ARG A 143 1.38 -21.14 10.46
C ARG A 143 1.00 -19.96 11.36
N ARG A 144 0.94 -18.74 10.84
CA ARG A 144 0.68 -17.54 11.64
C ARG A 144 -0.74 -17.52 12.21
N PHE A 145 -1.72 -17.86 11.40
CA PHE A 145 -3.12 -17.88 11.79
C PHE A 145 -3.73 -19.25 11.53
N SER A 146 -4.48 -19.75 12.52
CA SER A 146 -5.23 -21.00 12.40
C SER A 146 -6.53 -20.83 11.57
N GLY A 147 -6.94 -19.57 11.32
CA GLY A 147 -8.13 -19.24 10.52
C GLY A 147 -8.62 -17.81 10.72
N GLU A 148 -9.74 -17.49 10.08
CA GLU A 148 -10.33 -16.16 10.01
C GLU A 148 -10.66 -15.58 11.39
N ARG A 149 -11.17 -16.43 12.31
CA ARG A 149 -11.53 -16.03 13.67
C ARG A 149 -10.33 -15.48 14.46
N GLN A 150 -9.16 -16.10 14.27
CA GLN A 150 -7.95 -15.63 14.94
C GLN A 150 -7.51 -14.28 14.41
N ILE A 151 -7.56 -14.05 13.09
CA ILE A 151 -7.24 -12.76 12.49
C ILE A 151 -8.10 -11.64 13.09
N ILE A 152 -9.41 -11.88 13.22
CA ILE A 152 -10.34 -10.91 13.81
C ILE A 152 -10.05 -10.69 15.29
N ALA A 153 -9.77 -11.75 16.05
CA ALA A 153 -9.45 -11.65 17.47
C ALA A 153 -8.18 -10.82 17.71
N GLU A 154 -7.11 -11.07 16.94
CA GLU A 154 -5.86 -10.31 17.03
C GLU A 154 -6.06 -8.85 16.60
N CYS A 155 -6.84 -8.59 15.55
CA CYS A 155 -7.19 -7.24 15.14
C CYS A 155 -7.93 -6.46 16.25
N LYS A 156 -8.94 -7.07 16.87
CA LYS A 156 -9.67 -6.48 18.00
C LYS A 156 -8.74 -6.21 19.20
N GLN A 157 -7.85 -7.14 19.50
CA GLN A 157 -6.87 -6.99 20.59
C GLN A 157 -5.88 -5.87 20.30
N PHE A 158 -5.34 -5.81 19.06
CA PHE A 158 -4.42 -4.78 18.63
C PHE A 158 -5.04 -3.39 18.79
N PHE A 159 -6.20 -3.14 18.19
CA PHE A 159 -6.83 -1.82 18.25
C PHE A 159 -7.31 -1.43 19.65
N ARG A 160 -7.64 -2.38 20.54
CA ARG A 160 -7.92 -2.08 21.95
C ARG A 160 -6.68 -1.47 22.63
N LYS A 161 -5.50 -2.08 22.46
CA LYS A 161 -4.25 -1.57 23.00
C LYS A 161 -3.84 -0.26 22.33
N PHE A 162 -3.93 -0.21 21.00
CA PHE A 162 -3.60 0.98 20.22
C PHE A 162 -4.40 2.19 20.68
N LEU A 163 -5.71 2.07 20.78
CA LEU A 163 -6.57 3.18 21.19
C LEU A 163 -6.38 3.59 22.65
N SER A 164 -5.88 2.72 23.53
CA SER A 164 -5.55 3.09 24.91
C SER A 164 -4.28 3.96 25.00
N CYS A 165 -3.33 3.78 24.08
CA CYS A 165 -2.09 4.55 24.04
C CYS A 165 -2.19 5.83 23.19
N LEU A 166 -3.10 5.85 22.21
CA LEU A 166 -3.23 6.94 21.24
C LEU A 166 -3.39 8.33 21.89
N PRO A 167 -4.21 8.54 22.94
CA PRO A 167 -4.40 9.88 23.51
C PRO A 167 -3.11 10.54 24.04
N ALA A 168 -2.14 9.76 24.46
CA ALA A 168 -0.85 10.22 24.96
C ALA A 168 0.23 10.27 23.87
N SER A 169 -0.11 10.00 22.62
CA SER A 169 0.85 9.93 21.52
C SER A 169 1.09 11.28 20.87
N SER A 170 2.29 11.48 20.32
CA SER A 170 2.63 12.63 19.49
C SER A 170 1.73 12.75 18.26
N LEU A 171 1.22 11.64 17.74
CA LEU A 171 0.23 11.62 16.66
C LEU A 171 -1.07 12.32 17.07
N ALA A 172 -1.63 11.98 18.24
CA ALA A 172 -2.84 12.64 18.74
C ALA A 172 -2.59 14.13 19.01
N GLU A 173 -1.45 14.48 19.66
CA GLU A 173 -1.06 15.86 19.88
C GLU A 173 -1.01 16.66 18.57
N ARG A 174 -0.38 16.12 17.53
CA ARG A 174 -0.29 16.77 16.23
C ARG A 174 -1.67 16.95 15.58
N ILE A 175 -2.51 15.91 15.61
CA ILE A 175 -3.87 16.00 15.06
C ILE A 175 -4.67 17.09 15.78
N LEU A 176 -4.60 17.14 17.10
CA LEU A 176 -5.37 18.07 17.93
C LEU A 176 -4.87 19.52 17.83
N ARG A 177 -3.57 19.72 17.59
CA ARG A 177 -2.97 21.05 17.40
C ARG A 177 -3.32 21.66 16.06
N THR A 178 -3.37 20.84 15.00
CA THR A 178 -3.67 21.27 13.63
C THR A 178 -5.15 21.63 13.50
N ASP A 179 -5.46 22.69 12.76
CA ASP A 179 -6.85 23.04 12.47
C ASP A 179 -7.56 21.88 11.75
N ALA A 180 -8.74 21.51 12.22
CA ALA A 180 -9.53 20.44 11.61
C ALA A 180 -9.86 20.73 10.13
N LEU A 181 -10.04 21.98 9.76
CA LEU A 181 -10.29 22.38 8.38
C LEU A 181 -9.06 22.26 7.48
N ALA A 182 -7.86 22.23 8.05
CA ALA A 182 -6.61 22.05 7.31
C ALA A 182 -6.41 20.61 6.83
N TRP A 183 -6.96 19.62 7.55
CA TRP A 183 -6.85 18.22 7.16
C TRP A 183 -7.52 17.93 5.83
N ARG A 184 -6.85 17.16 5.01
CA ARG A 184 -7.36 16.65 3.73
C ARG A 184 -7.34 15.14 3.73
N VAL A 185 -8.48 14.57 3.40
CA VAL A 185 -8.63 13.15 3.12
C VAL A 185 -8.54 13.01 1.60
N PRO A 186 -7.48 12.43 1.10
CA PRO A 186 -7.24 12.42 -0.33
C PRO A 186 -8.13 11.41 -1.05
N PRO A 187 -8.36 11.61 -2.36
CA PRO A 187 -8.94 10.58 -3.21
C PRO A 187 -8.00 9.35 -3.27
N ALA A 188 -8.52 8.22 -3.73
CA ALA A 188 -7.77 6.97 -3.81
C ALA A 188 -6.44 7.11 -4.60
N PHE A 189 -6.39 7.99 -5.59
CA PHE A 189 -5.18 8.34 -6.33
C PHE A 189 -5.33 9.72 -7.00
N LEU A 190 -4.19 10.33 -7.26
CA LEU A 190 -4.05 11.57 -8.02
C LEU A 190 -3.23 11.29 -9.27
N LEU A 191 -3.72 11.74 -10.43
CA LEU A 191 -2.95 11.71 -11.67
C LEU A 191 -2.26 13.07 -11.85
N MET A 192 -0.96 13.05 -12.02
CA MET A 192 -0.14 14.18 -12.44
C MET A 192 0.75 13.80 -13.61
N HIS A 193 1.48 14.74 -14.16
CA HIS A 193 2.41 14.50 -15.26
C HIS A 193 3.81 15.01 -14.92
N CYS A 194 4.82 14.21 -15.26
CA CYS A 194 6.22 14.60 -15.26
C CYS A 194 6.71 14.61 -16.71
N GLY A 195 6.60 15.77 -17.37
CA GLY A 195 6.69 15.85 -18.82
C GLY A 195 5.55 15.06 -19.48
N ALA A 196 5.88 14.15 -20.40
CA ALA A 196 4.91 13.26 -21.05
C ALA A 196 4.55 12.01 -20.20
N ILE A 197 5.15 11.82 -19.05
CA ILE A 197 4.96 10.60 -18.24
C ILE A 197 3.78 10.79 -17.28
N PRO A 198 2.67 10.01 -17.41
CA PRO A 198 1.62 9.98 -16.42
C PRO A 198 2.13 9.40 -15.11
N VAL A 199 1.90 10.09 -13.99
CA VAL A 199 2.36 9.71 -12.65
C VAL A 199 1.15 9.53 -11.74
N TYR A 200 0.97 8.32 -11.25
CA TYR A 200 -0.06 8.02 -10.26
C TYR A 200 0.51 8.14 -8.86
N LEU A 201 0.03 9.11 -8.11
CA LEU A 201 0.30 9.28 -6.69
C LEU A 201 -0.87 8.76 -5.88
N ARG A 202 -0.57 8.11 -4.77
CA ARG A 202 -1.54 7.77 -3.74
C ARG A 202 -1.29 8.69 -2.55
N PRO A 203 -1.93 9.88 -2.54
CA PRO A 203 -1.73 10.82 -1.45
C PRO A 203 -2.20 10.20 -0.14
N ARG A 204 -1.50 10.54 0.93
CA ARG A 204 -1.85 10.13 2.29
C ARG A 204 -2.69 11.21 2.96
N ILE A 205 -3.17 10.93 4.17
CA ILE A 205 -3.79 11.96 5.00
C ILE A 205 -2.78 13.08 5.18
N HIS A 206 -3.18 14.30 4.90
CA HIS A 206 -2.29 15.45 5.00
C HIS A 206 -3.04 16.71 5.48
N ALA A 207 -2.28 17.67 5.98
CA ALA A 207 -2.78 18.99 6.34
C ALA A 207 -1.87 20.07 5.75
N PHE A 208 -2.47 21.22 5.46
CA PHE A 208 -1.76 22.47 5.17
C PHE A 208 -2.17 23.49 6.21
N ASP A 209 -1.28 23.77 7.15
CA ASP A 209 -1.55 24.66 8.26
C ASP A 209 -0.33 25.56 8.53
N GLN A 210 -0.56 26.86 8.69
CA GLN A 210 0.46 27.85 9.04
C GLN A 210 1.75 27.79 8.19
N GLY A 211 1.61 27.56 6.88
CA GLY A 211 2.75 27.44 5.96
C GLY A 211 3.49 26.10 6.02
N GLU A 212 3.02 25.16 6.82
CA GLU A 212 3.54 23.80 6.92
C GLU A 212 2.62 22.81 6.20
N ALA A 213 3.19 21.86 5.46
CA ALA A 213 2.51 20.70 4.94
C ALA A 213 2.89 19.46 5.76
N VAL A 214 1.90 18.81 6.36
CA VAL A 214 2.08 17.61 7.19
C VAL A 214 1.46 16.42 6.47
N PHE A 215 2.22 15.34 6.30
CA PHE A 215 1.75 14.07 5.74
C PHE A 215 1.83 12.99 6.80
N LEU A 216 0.74 12.22 6.98
CA LEU A 216 0.71 11.11 7.91
C LEU A 216 0.87 9.79 7.17
N SER A 217 1.86 9.03 7.57
CA SER A 217 2.15 7.67 7.11
C SER A 217 2.10 6.71 8.29
N PHE A 218 1.51 5.56 8.09
CA PHE A 218 1.36 4.57 9.15
C PHE A 218 2.05 3.27 8.78
N ALA A 219 2.72 2.68 9.77
CA ALA A 219 3.20 1.31 9.74
C ALA A 219 2.83 0.65 11.07
N LEU A 220 1.92 -0.31 11.04
CA LEU A 220 1.35 -0.92 12.23
C LEU A 220 1.80 -2.38 12.33
N PHE A 221 2.59 -2.68 13.35
CA PHE A 221 3.11 -4.02 13.61
C PHE A 221 2.59 -4.54 14.94
N PRO A 222 1.70 -5.54 14.94
CA PRO A 222 1.13 -6.10 16.19
C PRO A 222 2.15 -6.77 17.08
N SER A 223 3.26 -7.25 16.53
CA SER A 223 4.34 -7.89 17.27
C SER A 223 5.70 -7.67 16.59
N GLU A 224 6.79 -7.88 17.33
CA GLU A 224 8.15 -7.84 16.78
C GLU A 224 8.38 -8.87 15.67
N SER A 225 7.68 -10.01 15.71
CA SER A 225 7.73 -11.01 14.65
C SER A 225 7.12 -10.54 13.33
N ASP A 226 6.32 -9.47 13.36
CA ASP A 226 5.78 -8.82 12.18
C ASP A 226 6.73 -7.80 11.60
N LEU A 227 7.71 -7.37 12.38
CA LEU A 227 8.79 -6.54 11.88
C LEU A 227 9.53 -7.33 10.79
N PRO A 228 9.74 -6.75 9.64
CA PRO A 228 10.56 -7.36 8.62
C PRO A 228 11.97 -7.58 9.16
N HIS A 229 12.44 -8.82 9.12
CA HIS A 229 13.71 -9.26 9.70
C HIS A 229 14.97 -8.68 9.03
N THR A 230 14.89 -7.75 8.16
CA THR A 230 16.03 -6.99 7.65
C THR A 230 15.50 -5.73 6.98
N GLY A 231 15.72 -4.59 7.61
CA GLY A 231 15.65 -3.33 6.90
C GLY A 231 14.26 -2.94 6.35
N TYR A 232 13.19 -3.14 7.10
CA TYR A 232 12.10 -2.16 7.11
C TYR A 232 12.62 -0.90 7.84
N SER A 233 13.91 -0.78 7.86
CA SER A 233 14.49 0.52 7.82
C SER A 233 13.88 1.20 6.63
N CYS A 234 13.10 2.23 6.84
CA CYS A 234 12.93 3.27 5.85
C CYS A 234 12.64 2.89 4.35
N GLY A 235 12.91 1.67 3.89
CA GLY A 235 12.86 1.28 2.48
C GLY A 235 11.46 1.07 1.92
N GLU A 236 10.51 0.54 2.66
CA GLU A 236 9.09 0.52 2.26
C GLU A 236 8.37 1.78 2.71
N ALA A 237 8.76 2.35 3.83
CA ALA A 237 8.51 3.75 4.14
C ALA A 237 9.06 4.65 3.01
N ASN A 238 10.17 4.31 2.37
CA ASN A 238 10.75 5.06 1.26
C ASN A 238 9.91 5.07 -0.02
N ALA A 239 9.13 4.03 -0.33
CA ALA A 239 8.22 4.14 -1.47
C ALA A 239 7.01 5.03 -1.13
N GLY A 240 6.54 4.96 0.11
CA GLY A 240 5.60 5.93 0.68
C GLY A 240 6.23 7.32 0.74
N ALA A 241 7.42 7.45 1.29
CA ALA A 241 8.17 8.70 1.40
C ALA A 241 8.47 9.31 0.03
N LEU A 242 8.78 8.51 -0.97
CA LEU A 242 8.93 9.01 -2.34
C LEU A 242 7.61 9.53 -2.90
N GLY A 243 6.51 8.80 -2.71
CA GLY A 243 5.18 9.25 -3.10
C GLY A 243 4.76 10.53 -2.37
N ASP A 244 5.01 10.60 -1.05
CA ASP A 244 4.72 11.76 -0.22
C ASP A 244 5.61 12.95 -0.59
N SER A 245 6.90 12.73 -0.86
CA SER A 245 7.85 13.75 -1.31
C SER A 245 7.47 14.34 -2.68
N LEU A 246 7.03 13.49 -3.60
CA LEU A 246 6.52 13.92 -4.91
C LEU A 246 5.24 14.74 -4.76
N PHE A 247 4.33 14.27 -3.91
CA PHE A 247 3.12 15.00 -3.62
C PHE A 247 3.41 16.31 -2.90
N ALA A 248 4.36 16.32 -1.98
CA ALA A 248 4.85 17.51 -1.29
C ALA A 248 5.44 18.54 -2.26
N SER A 249 6.24 18.11 -3.23
CA SER A 249 6.79 18.99 -4.27
C SER A 249 5.68 19.58 -5.15
N TYR A 250 4.69 18.76 -5.52
CA TYR A 250 3.51 19.22 -6.23
C TYR A 250 2.69 20.22 -5.40
N ALA A 251 2.47 19.91 -4.13
CA ALA A 251 1.73 20.74 -3.20
C ALA A 251 2.45 22.07 -2.91
N SER A 252 3.77 22.07 -2.71
CA SER A 252 4.55 23.29 -2.48
C SER A 252 4.48 24.25 -3.65
N GLY A 253 4.56 23.75 -4.88
CA GLY A 253 4.36 24.56 -6.09
C GLY A 253 2.95 25.12 -6.21
N ARG A 254 1.93 24.36 -5.84
CA ARG A 254 0.53 24.76 -5.95
C ARG A 254 0.02 25.60 -4.77
N PHE A 255 0.50 25.34 -3.57
CA PHE A 255 0.01 25.96 -2.32
C PHE A 255 1.02 26.92 -1.68
N ARG A 256 2.20 27.12 -2.31
CA ARG A 256 3.29 27.99 -1.80
C ARG A 256 3.64 27.67 -0.34
N THR A 257 3.76 26.40 -0.02
CA THR A 257 4.15 25.97 1.33
C THR A 257 5.66 26.14 1.51
N GLU A 258 6.06 26.79 2.60
CA GLU A 258 7.47 27.04 2.90
C GLU A 258 8.17 25.84 3.54
N ARG A 259 7.40 25.02 4.24
CA ARG A 259 7.93 23.86 4.96
C ARG A 259 7.06 22.63 4.73
N VAL A 260 7.70 21.51 4.41
CA VAL A 260 7.05 20.21 4.24
C VAL A 260 7.64 19.24 5.25
N THR A 261 6.79 18.66 6.09
CA THR A 261 7.15 17.60 7.02
C THR A 261 6.36 16.36 6.72
N CYS A 262 7.03 15.22 6.63
CA CYS A 262 6.40 13.92 6.49
C CYS A 262 6.60 13.18 7.82
N HIS A 263 5.51 12.81 8.48
CA HIS A 263 5.54 12.02 9.69
C HIS A 263 5.21 10.57 9.37
N ALA A 264 6.18 9.68 9.55
CA ALA A 264 5.94 8.24 9.57
C ALA A 264 5.69 7.82 11.01
N VAL A 265 4.50 7.29 11.27
CA VAL A 265 4.15 6.75 12.56
C VAL A 265 4.31 5.24 12.49
N MET A 266 5.29 4.70 13.22
CA MET A 266 5.46 3.27 13.40
C MET A 266 4.97 2.88 14.80
N GLN A 267 4.24 1.79 14.88
CA GLN A 267 3.88 1.20 16.15
C GLN A 267 4.27 -0.28 16.17
N CYS A 268 5.11 -0.62 17.15
CA CYS A 268 5.40 -2.01 17.50
C CYS A 268 5.03 -2.23 18.97
N GLY A 269 4.02 -3.05 19.23
CA GLY A 269 3.50 -3.22 20.59
C GLY A 269 2.79 -1.95 21.12
N PRO A 270 3.06 -1.50 22.36
CA PRO A 270 2.45 -0.30 22.94
C PRO A 270 3.15 1.00 22.56
N GLU A 271 4.29 0.95 21.86
CA GLU A 271 5.12 2.13 21.61
C GLU A 271 4.80 2.74 20.24
N PHE A 272 4.74 4.08 20.24
CA PHE A 272 4.67 4.87 19.02
C PHE A 272 6.03 5.51 18.78
N THR A 273 6.58 5.30 17.57
CA THR A 273 7.75 6.04 17.11
C THR A 273 7.32 6.93 15.95
N GLU A 274 7.75 8.19 15.99
CA GLU A 274 7.58 9.13 14.90
C GLU A 274 8.93 9.38 14.23
N GLU A 275 8.96 9.27 12.90
CA GLU A 275 10.12 9.66 12.11
C GLU A 275 9.75 10.84 11.20
N GLU A 276 10.56 11.88 11.21
CA GLU A 276 10.47 12.95 10.24
C GLU A 276 11.16 12.52 8.95
N LEU A 277 10.40 12.38 7.88
CA LEU A 277 10.92 12.03 6.57
C LEU A 277 11.30 13.31 5.81
N ARG A 278 12.56 13.39 5.39
CA ARG A 278 13.02 14.52 4.56
C ARG A 278 12.46 14.40 3.14
N PRO A 279 12.01 15.51 2.54
CA PRO A 279 11.63 15.55 1.14
C PRO A 279 12.74 14.99 0.25
N PHE A 280 12.37 14.21 -0.76
CA PHE A 280 13.35 13.62 -1.68
C PHE A 280 13.90 14.70 -2.63
N PRO A 281 15.23 14.85 -2.75
CA PRO A 281 15.80 15.82 -3.66
C PRO A 281 15.56 15.39 -5.12
N ALA A 282 15.12 16.31 -5.96
CA ALA A 282 14.94 16.13 -7.40
C ALA A 282 14.03 14.93 -7.81
N PRO A 283 12.78 14.87 -7.31
CA PRO A 283 11.88 13.75 -7.57
C PRO A 283 11.58 13.54 -9.06
N GLU A 284 11.53 14.60 -9.86
CA GLU A 284 11.28 14.52 -11.29
C GLU A 284 12.40 13.81 -12.07
N LYS A 285 13.66 14.00 -11.68
CA LYS A 285 14.80 13.30 -12.27
C LYS A 285 14.67 11.79 -12.03
N LEU A 286 14.36 11.41 -10.80
CA LEU A 286 14.15 10.00 -10.45
C LEU A 286 12.99 9.38 -11.25
N ILE A 287 11.87 10.09 -11.42
CA ILE A 287 10.73 9.60 -12.20
C ILE A 287 11.17 9.33 -13.63
N ARG A 288 11.84 10.30 -14.27
CA ARG A 288 12.28 10.18 -15.68
C ARG A 288 13.25 9.01 -15.87
N GLU A 289 14.26 8.89 -15.01
CA GLU A 289 15.24 7.81 -15.09
C GLU A 289 14.62 6.44 -14.82
N SER A 290 13.71 6.39 -13.83
CA SER A 290 12.98 5.17 -13.49
C SER A 290 12.03 4.74 -14.60
N ALA A 291 11.27 5.67 -15.16
CA ALA A 291 10.37 5.42 -16.27
C ALA A 291 11.13 4.92 -17.50
N ALA A 292 12.25 5.57 -17.86
CA ALA A 292 13.08 5.14 -18.99
C ALA A 292 13.55 3.69 -18.82
N ARG A 293 13.99 3.31 -17.61
CA ARG A 293 14.39 1.91 -17.34
C ARG A 293 13.21 0.93 -17.44
N MET A 294 12.05 1.28 -16.96
CA MET A 294 10.85 0.43 -17.06
C MET A 294 10.37 0.30 -18.50
N LEU A 295 10.40 1.39 -19.28
CA LEU A 295 10.01 1.41 -20.69
C LEU A 295 10.96 0.56 -21.56
N ALA A 296 12.26 0.54 -21.24
CA ALA A 296 13.22 -0.33 -21.92
C ALA A 296 12.97 -1.83 -21.65
N HIS A 297 12.11 -2.18 -20.67
CA HIS A 297 11.78 -3.56 -20.28
C HIS A 297 10.26 -3.82 -20.35
N LEU A 298 9.57 -3.25 -21.34
CA LEU A 298 8.18 -3.61 -21.58
C LEU A 298 8.08 -5.05 -22.08
N PRO A 299 7.16 -5.86 -21.53
CA PRO A 299 6.97 -7.22 -22.03
C PRO A 299 6.25 -7.19 -23.39
N SER A 300 7.02 -7.00 -24.47
CA SER A 300 6.50 -6.90 -25.84
C SER A 300 6.37 -8.25 -26.53
N SER A 301 6.99 -9.31 -25.97
CA SER A 301 6.95 -10.65 -26.54
C SER A 301 7.10 -11.75 -25.48
N ALA A 302 6.88 -12.99 -25.87
CA ALA A 302 7.08 -14.16 -25.03
C ALA A 302 8.53 -14.39 -24.58
N ASP A 303 9.48 -13.77 -25.27
CA ASP A 303 10.92 -13.90 -24.96
C ASP A 303 11.32 -13.08 -23.73
N SER A 304 10.50 -12.17 -23.28
CA SER A 304 10.81 -11.23 -22.21
C SER A 304 10.75 -11.79 -20.77
N LEU A 305 10.52 -13.08 -20.57
CA LEU A 305 10.54 -13.65 -19.21
C LEU A 305 11.95 -13.60 -18.59
N GLU A 306 12.99 -13.72 -19.41
CA GLU A 306 14.39 -13.62 -18.99
C GLU A 306 14.79 -12.18 -18.60
N ASP A 307 14.14 -11.18 -19.20
CA ASP A 307 14.30 -9.76 -18.86
C ASP A 307 13.71 -9.40 -17.49
N PHE A 308 12.89 -10.30 -16.93
CA PHE A 308 12.24 -10.18 -15.64
C PHE A 308 12.72 -11.27 -14.67
N PRO A 309 13.99 -11.29 -14.29
CA PRO A 309 14.50 -12.30 -13.36
C PRO A 309 13.85 -12.14 -11.99
N PRO A 310 13.61 -13.26 -11.26
CA PRO A 310 13.18 -13.20 -9.88
C PRO A 310 14.33 -12.69 -8.99
N ASP A 311 13.97 -11.94 -7.95
CA ASP A 311 14.86 -11.71 -6.83
C ASP A 311 14.94 -13.02 -6.03
N ARG A 312 16.09 -13.66 -6.01
CA ARG A 312 16.26 -14.97 -5.37
C ARG A 312 16.59 -14.87 -3.88
N GLU A 313 16.32 -13.74 -3.25
CA GLU A 313 16.52 -13.62 -1.82
C GLU A 313 15.45 -14.41 -1.04
N PRO A 314 15.81 -15.48 -0.28
CA PRO A 314 14.84 -16.36 0.37
C PRO A 314 13.90 -15.63 1.34
N SER A 315 14.42 -14.65 2.08
CA SER A 315 13.66 -13.86 3.05
C SER A 315 12.53 -13.05 2.40
N ARG A 316 12.75 -12.54 1.20
CA ARG A 316 11.73 -11.81 0.43
C ARG A 316 10.79 -12.76 -0.30
N CYS A 317 11.33 -13.84 -0.89
CA CYS A 317 10.53 -14.79 -1.64
C CYS A 317 9.51 -15.51 -0.76
N SER A 318 9.86 -15.89 0.48
CA SER A 318 8.94 -16.56 1.41
C SER A 318 7.74 -15.70 1.83
N ARG A 319 7.83 -14.37 1.68
CA ARG A 319 6.77 -13.41 1.99
C ARG A 319 6.17 -12.76 0.74
N CYS A 320 6.63 -13.17 -0.42
CA CYS A 320 6.15 -12.62 -1.68
C CYS A 320 4.72 -13.08 -1.95
N ARG A 321 3.81 -12.15 -2.17
CA ARG A 321 2.42 -12.49 -2.53
C ARG A 321 2.28 -13.24 -3.85
N PHE A 322 3.29 -13.16 -4.70
CA PHE A 322 3.31 -13.81 -6.02
C PHE A 322 4.09 -15.12 -6.06
N GLN A 323 4.45 -15.69 -4.91
CA GLN A 323 5.26 -16.92 -4.86
C GLN A 323 4.63 -18.07 -5.64
N GLY A 324 3.30 -18.22 -5.60
CA GLY A 324 2.63 -19.29 -6.31
C GLY A 324 2.62 -19.13 -7.83
N THR A 325 2.42 -17.88 -8.33
CA THR A 325 2.55 -17.59 -9.77
C THR A 325 4.00 -17.64 -10.21
N CYS A 326 4.93 -17.11 -9.41
CA CYS A 326 6.36 -17.12 -9.72
C CYS A 326 6.90 -18.55 -9.86
N SER A 327 6.59 -19.45 -8.92
CA SER A 327 6.97 -20.86 -8.99
C SER A 327 6.40 -21.58 -10.23
N TYR A 328 5.15 -21.25 -10.61
CA TYR A 328 4.56 -21.81 -11.83
C TYR A 328 5.30 -21.37 -13.11
N LEU A 329 5.83 -20.15 -13.15
CA LEU A 329 6.61 -19.65 -14.28
C LEU A 329 8.04 -20.22 -14.34
N GLU A 330 8.52 -20.80 -13.24
CA GLU A 330 9.86 -21.43 -13.17
C GLU A 330 9.85 -22.92 -13.50
N CYS A 331 8.68 -23.58 -13.39
CA CYS A 331 8.48 -24.98 -13.82
C CYS A 331 8.30 -25.12 -15.34
#